data_490f46158402a6237259608b73e82d0e
#
_entry.id   490f46158402a6237259608b73e82d0e
#
_cell.length_a   1.000
_cell.length_b   1.000
_cell.length_c   1.000
_cell.angle_alpha   90.00
_cell.angle_beta   90.00
_cell.angle_gamma   90.00
#
_symmetry.space_group_name_H-M   'P 1'
#
loop_
_entity.id
_entity.type
_entity.pdbx_description
1 polymer ?
#
loop_
_entity_poly.entity_id
_entity_poly.type
_entity_poly.pdbx_seq_one_letter_code
_entity_poly.pdbx_strand_id
1 'polypeptide(L)'
;MNTKISNEELSAICLELSLLMRAGVGVSDALCLLAEENAEYREMLSGMMEQTDMGATLSTVMRDTGRFPAYLCGLVEVGERTGRTEEALSALANYYEERVRTGRRVRSAL
;
A
#
# COMPACT_ATOMS: atom_id res chain seq x y z
N MET A 1 -14.51 -11.35 7.96
CA MET A 1 -13.26 -11.53 8.70
C MET A 1 -12.13 -10.74 8.05
N ASN A 2 -11.43 -9.92 8.84
CA ASN A 2 -10.33 -9.13 8.33
C ASN A 2 -9.11 -9.99 8.14
N THR A 3 -8.72 -10.22 6.90
CA THR A 3 -7.51 -10.94 6.57
C THR A 3 -6.42 -9.93 6.26
N LYS A 4 -5.28 -10.07 6.92
CA LYS A 4 -4.15 -9.21 6.65
C LYS A 4 -3.58 -9.48 5.26
N ILE A 5 -3.10 -8.42 4.63
CA ILE A 5 -2.49 -8.52 3.31
C ILE A 5 -1.11 -9.15 3.44
N SER A 6 -0.75 -10.06 2.55
CA SER A 6 0.55 -10.71 2.59
C SER A 6 1.69 -9.71 2.31
N ASN A 7 2.89 -10.05 2.75
CA ASN A 7 4.06 -9.19 2.50
C ASN A 7 4.31 -9.00 1.00
N GLU A 8 4.06 -10.03 0.20
CA GLU A 8 4.21 -9.92 -1.25
C GLU A 8 3.24 -8.89 -1.83
N GLU A 9 1.97 -8.94 -1.40
CA GLU A 9 0.97 -8.01 -1.89
C GLU A 9 1.18 -6.59 -1.35
N LEU A 10 1.63 -6.47 -0.09
CA LEU A 10 1.98 -5.17 0.46
C LEU A 10 3.07 -4.51 -0.37
N SER A 11 4.12 -5.27 -0.70
CA SER A 11 5.21 -4.77 -1.52
C SER A 11 4.70 -4.32 -2.89
N ALA A 12 3.86 -5.15 -3.54
CA ALA A 12 3.33 -4.85 -4.86
C ALA A 12 2.44 -3.60 -4.85
N ILE A 13 1.53 -3.50 -3.88
CA ILE A 13 0.63 -2.35 -3.77
C ILE A 13 1.42 -1.06 -3.55
N CYS A 14 2.38 -1.09 -2.62
CA CYS A 14 3.18 0.09 -2.32
C CYS A 14 4.04 0.50 -3.52
N LEU A 15 4.62 -0.46 -4.22
CA LEU A 15 5.44 -0.16 -5.39
C LEU A 15 4.61 0.49 -6.50
N GLU A 16 3.47 -0.11 -6.80
CA GLU A 16 2.61 0.39 -7.87
C GLU A 16 2.09 1.79 -7.54
N LEU A 17 1.66 2.02 -6.30
CA LEU A 17 1.23 3.36 -5.87
C LEU A 17 2.36 4.37 -6.01
N SER A 18 3.58 4.01 -5.58
CA SER A 18 4.71 4.94 -5.66
C SER A 18 5.05 5.30 -7.11
N LEU A 19 5.00 4.33 -8.00
CA LEU A 19 5.31 4.56 -9.42
C LEU A 19 4.24 5.42 -10.09
N LEU A 20 2.97 5.16 -9.81
CA LEU A 20 1.87 5.94 -10.38
C LEU A 20 1.91 7.39 -9.87
N MET A 21 2.14 7.58 -8.58
CA MET A 21 2.21 8.91 -8.01
C MET A 21 3.43 9.68 -8.54
N ARG A 22 4.55 8.98 -8.73
CA ARG A 22 5.73 9.60 -9.34
C ARG A 22 5.45 10.06 -10.77
N ALA A 23 4.60 9.33 -11.47
CA ALA A 23 4.20 9.70 -12.83
C ALA A 23 3.14 10.81 -12.86
N GLY A 24 2.72 11.31 -11.70
CA GLY A 24 1.77 12.40 -11.61
C GLY A 24 0.32 11.98 -11.45
N VAL A 25 0.07 10.68 -11.24
CA VAL A 25 -1.29 10.17 -11.04
C VAL A 25 -1.71 10.45 -9.59
N GLY A 26 -2.89 11.05 -9.40
CA GLY A 26 -3.41 11.31 -8.06
C GLY A 26 -3.75 10.01 -7.33
N VAL A 27 -3.84 10.11 -5.99
CA VAL A 27 -4.05 8.92 -5.14
C VAL A 27 -5.33 8.17 -5.51
N SER A 28 -6.45 8.89 -5.68
CA SER A 28 -7.72 8.24 -6.02
C SER A 28 -7.65 7.48 -7.34
N ASP A 29 -7.06 8.12 -8.35
CA ASP A 29 -6.92 7.51 -9.66
C ASP A 29 -5.97 6.31 -9.61
N ALA A 30 -4.90 6.41 -8.82
CA ALA A 30 -3.97 5.31 -8.65
C ALA A 30 -4.66 4.11 -8.00
N LEU A 31 -5.46 4.35 -6.95
CA LEU A 31 -6.22 3.28 -6.30
C LEU A 31 -7.24 2.66 -7.26
N CYS A 32 -7.85 3.48 -8.12
CA CYS A 32 -8.78 2.98 -9.13
C CYS A 32 -8.08 2.01 -10.08
N LEU A 33 -6.88 2.38 -10.55
CA LEU A 33 -6.10 1.52 -11.45
C LEU A 33 -5.70 0.21 -10.77
N LEU A 34 -5.28 0.29 -9.50
CA LEU A 34 -4.95 -0.91 -8.75
C LEU A 34 -6.16 -1.83 -8.60
N ALA A 35 -7.34 -1.25 -8.34
CA ALA A 35 -8.56 -2.04 -8.19
C ALA A 35 -8.90 -2.81 -9.47
N GLU A 36 -8.68 -2.19 -10.63
CA GLU A 36 -8.95 -2.82 -11.92
C GLU A 36 -8.06 -4.05 -12.15
N GLU A 37 -6.83 -4.01 -11.68
CA GLU A 37 -5.85 -5.06 -11.92
C GLU A 37 -5.84 -6.13 -10.84
N ASN A 38 -6.54 -5.92 -9.72
CA ASN A 38 -6.38 -6.74 -8.52
C ASN A 38 -7.72 -7.29 -8.07
N ALA A 39 -8.13 -8.42 -8.66
CA ALA A 39 -9.44 -9.00 -8.37
C ALA A 39 -9.63 -9.31 -6.89
N GLU A 40 -8.59 -9.80 -6.23
CA GLU A 40 -8.65 -10.21 -4.82
C GLU A 40 -8.91 -9.02 -3.89
N TYR A 41 -8.33 -7.87 -4.18
CA TYR A 41 -8.45 -6.68 -3.33
C TYR A 41 -9.30 -5.58 -3.96
N ARG A 42 -10.05 -5.89 -5.00
CA ARG A 42 -10.82 -4.89 -5.75
C ARG A 42 -11.78 -4.13 -4.87
N GLU A 43 -12.54 -4.85 -4.05
CA GLU A 43 -13.54 -4.21 -3.18
C GLU A 43 -12.89 -3.27 -2.18
N MET A 44 -11.80 -3.72 -1.54
CA MET A 44 -11.05 -2.92 -0.59
C MET A 44 -10.49 -1.66 -1.26
N LEU A 45 -9.81 -1.84 -2.40
CA LEU A 45 -9.18 -0.72 -3.10
C LEU A 45 -10.20 0.27 -3.64
N SER A 46 -11.35 -0.22 -4.12
CA SER A 46 -12.42 0.64 -4.60
C SER A 46 -13.01 1.48 -3.47
N GLY A 47 -13.17 0.89 -2.28
CA GLY A 47 -13.63 1.63 -1.11
C GLY A 47 -12.64 2.71 -0.69
N MET A 48 -11.36 2.39 -0.71
CA MET A 48 -10.30 3.36 -0.42
C MET A 48 -10.32 4.51 -1.44
N MET A 49 -10.49 4.18 -2.71
CA MET A 49 -10.56 5.17 -3.78
C MET A 49 -11.72 6.15 -3.56
N GLU A 50 -12.89 5.63 -3.20
CA GLU A 50 -14.05 6.49 -2.96
C GLU A 50 -13.81 7.46 -1.82
N GLN A 51 -13.19 6.98 -0.74
CA GLN A 51 -12.92 7.82 0.42
C GLN A 51 -11.85 8.88 0.14
N THR A 52 -10.78 8.51 -0.58
CA THR A 52 -9.75 9.49 -0.94
C THR A 52 -10.29 10.52 -1.93
N ASP A 53 -11.22 10.11 -2.78
CA ASP A 53 -11.88 11.03 -3.71
C ASP A 53 -12.72 12.06 -2.96
N MET A 54 -13.19 11.73 -1.76
CA MET A 54 -13.94 12.63 -0.89
C MET A 54 -13.03 13.43 0.06
N GLY A 55 -11.72 13.32 -0.09
CA GLY A 55 -10.76 14.11 0.66
C GLY A 55 -10.04 13.40 1.79
N ALA A 56 -10.30 12.11 2.02
CA ALA A 56 -9.58 11.38 3.07
C ALA A 56 -8.14 11.16 2.64
N THR A 57 -7.21 11.11 3.62
CA THR A 57 -5.81 10.83 3.32
C THR A 57 -5.60 9.34 3.08
N LEU A 58 -4.55 9.00 2.35
CA LEU A 58 -4.21 7.59 2.07
C LEU A 58 -3.97 6.82 3.37
N SER A 59 -3.23 7.40 4.31
CA SER A 59 -2.96 6.73 5.58
C SER A 59 -4.24 6.44 6.36
N THR A 60 -5.18 7.37 6.34
CA THR A 60 -6.47 7.19 7.03
C THR A 60 -7.24 6.02 6.43
N VAL A 61 -7.37 5.96 5.09
CA VAL A 61 -8.14 4.88 4.47
C VAL A 61 -7.44 3.54 4.62
N MET A 62 -6.11 3.52 4.63
CA MET A 62 -5.36 2.29 4.91
C MET A 62 -5.63 1.78 6.33
N ARG A 63 -5.59 2.68 7.34
CA ARG A 63 -5.91 2.31 8.72
C ARG A 63 -7.32 1.77 8.84
N ASP A 64 -8.25 2.44 8.18
CA ASP A 64 -9.67 2.10 8.31
C ASP A 64 -9.99 0.70 7.77
N THR A 65 -9.21 0.19 6.82
CA THR A 65 -9.42 -1.17 6.33
C THR A 65 -9.11 -2.22 7.40
N GLY A 66 -8.23 -1.91 8.34
CA GLY A 66 -7.75 -2.88 9.34
C GLY A 66 -6.88 -3.97 8.76
N ARG A 67 -6.48 -3.88 7.49
CA ARG A 67 -5.75 -4.93 6.79
C ARG A 67 -4.28 -4.58 6.53
N PHE A 68 -3.92 -3.30 6.67
CA PHE A 68 -2.53 -2.86 6.50
C PHE A 68 -1.85 -2.78 7.86
N PRO A 69 -0.55 -3.15 7.95
CA PRO A 69 0.18 -3.07 9.22
C PRO A 69 0.28 -1.63 9.74
N ALA A 70 0.30 -1.49 11.06
CA ALA A 70 0.42 -0.17 11.69
C ALA A 70 1.68 0.56 11.25
N TYR A 71 2.79 -0.16 11.10
CA TYR A 71 4.06 0.42 10.65
C TYR A 71 3.89 1.09 9.28
N LEU A 72 3.24 0.39 8.34
CA LEU A 72 2.99 0.92 6.99
C LEU A 72 2.14 2.19 7.08
N CYS A 73 1.03 2.14 7.79
CA CYS A 73 0.13 3.29 7.92
C CYS A 73 0.83 4.50 8.52
N GLY A 74 1.66 4.25 9.55
CA GLY A 74 2.41 5.31 10.21
C GLY A 74 3.43 5.96 9.28
N LEU A 75 4.15 5.16 8.50
CA LEU A 75 5.15 5.71 7.59
C LEU A 75 4.51 6.49 6.44
N VAL A 76 3.38 6.00 5.93
CA VAL A 76 2.62 6.74 4.90
C VAL A 76 2.17 8.09 5.47
N GLU A 77 1.69 8.11 6.71
CA GLU A 77 1.26 9.36 7.34
C GLU A 77 2.42 10.34 7.48
N VAL A 78 3.61 9.87 7.88
CA VAL A 78 4.79 10.73 7.95
C VAL A 78 5.12 11.28 6.56
N GLY A 79 5.04 10.43 5.53
CA GLY A 79 5.26 10.86 4.16
C GLY A 79 4.29 11.94 3.73
N GLU A 80 3.02 11.79 4.08
CA GLU A 80 1.99 12.78 3.75
C GLU A 80 2.28 14.13 4.42
N ARG A 81 2.70 14.10 5.68
CA ARG A 81 2.98 15.34 6.43
C ARG A 81 4.23 16.05 5.93
N THR A 82 5.18 15.34 5.38
CA THR A 82 6.44 15.91 4.92
C THR A 82 6.50 16.13 3.40
N GLY A 83 5.40 15.82 2.69
CA GLY A 83 5.37 15.93 1.23
C GLY A 83 6.18 14.87 0.52
N ARG A 84 6.37 13.70 1.15
CA ARG A 84 7.20 12.62 0.62
C ARG A 84 6.44 11.29 0.58
N THR A 85 5.18 11.32 0.18
CA THR A 85 4.33 10.12 0.16
C THR A 85 4.90 9.06 -0.77
N GLU A 86 5.31 9.43 -1.98
CA GLU A 86 5.82 8.43 -2.92
C GLU A 86 7.12 7.80 -2.45
N GLU A 87 7.98 8.57 -1.79
CA GLU A 87 9.22 8.04 -1.23
C GLU A 87 8.93 7.06 -0.09
N ALA A 88 7.95 7.38 0.77
CA ALA A 88 7.53 6.47 1.84
C ALA A 88 7.00 5.16 1.26
N LEU A 89 6.17 5.24 0.23
CA LEU A 89 5.62 4.05 -0.42
C LEU A 89 6.71 3.21 -1.08
N SER A 90 7.68 3.85 -1.72
CA SER A 90 8.81 3.15 -2.32
C SER A 90 9.65 2.43 -1.27
N ALA A 91 9.91 3.10 -0.14
CA ALA A 91 10.67 2.50 0.96
C ALA A 91 9.91 1.30 1.54
N LEU A 92 8.59 1.42 1.68
CA LEU A 92 7.75 0.32 2.18
C LEU A 92 7.75 -0.86 1.21
N ALA A 93 7.71 -0.60 -0.09
CA ALA A 93 7.79 -1.67 -1.09
C ALA A 93 9.07 -2.48 -0.90
N ASN A 94 10.22 -1.79 -0.74
CA ASN A 94 11.50 -2.44 -0.52
C ASN A 94 11.53 -3.19 0.82
N TYR A 95 10.97 -2.60 1.86
CA TYR A 95 10.92 -3.21 3.19
C TYR A 95 10.16 -4.54 3.16
N TYR A 96 8.97 -4.57 2.55
CA TYR A 96 8.17 -5.79 2.51
C TYR A 96 8.73 -6.81 1.52
N GLU A 97 9.37 -6.36 0.46
CA GLU A 97 10.07 -7.26 -0.45
C GLU A 97 11.21 -7.99 0.27
N GLU A 98 11.96 -7.27 1.09
CA GLU A 98 13.04 -7.88 1.86
C GLU A 98 12.52 -8.89 2.88
N ARG A 99 11.37 -8.63 3.49
CA ARG A 99 10.75 -9.57 4.40
C ARG A 99 10.35 -10.86 3.70
N VAL A 100 9.89 -10.77 2.46
CA VAL A 100 9.59 -11.96 1.64
C VAL A 100 10.87 -12.77 1.40
N ARG A 101 11.95 -12.11 1.01
CA ARG A 101 13.23 -12.79 0.77
C ARG A 101 13.76 -13.46 2.02
N THR A 102 13.71 -12.77 3.15
CA THR A 102 14.17 -13.31 4.43
C THR A 102 13.36 -14.54 4.81
N GLY A 103 12.04 -14.50 4.65
CA GLY A 103 11.19 -15.64 4.93
C GLY A 103 11.53 -16.84 4.06
N ARG A 104 11.81 -16.62 2.78
CA ARG A 104 12.20 -17.69 1.86
C ARG A 104 13.54 -18.31 2.27
N ARG A 105 14.51 -17.48 2.65
CA ARG A 105 15.82 -17.96 3.10
C ARG A 105 15.70 -18.84 4.34
N VAL A 106 14.92 -18.41 5.31
CA VAL A 106 14.70 -19.17 6.53
C VAL A 106 14.06 -20.53 6.21
N ARG A 107 13.06 -20.54 5.34
CA ARG A 107 12.41 -21.79 4.95
C ARG A 107 13.36 -22.73 4.22
N SER A 108 14.22 -22.18 3.36
CA SER A 108 15.21 -22.99 2.64
C SER A 108 16.28 -23.58 3.55
N ALA A 109 16.62 -22.89 4.63
CA ALA A 109 17.63 -23.33 5.60
C ALA A 109 17.13 -24.45 6.51
N LEU A 110 15.82 -24.57 6.66
CA LEU A 110 15.22 -25.60 7.49
C LEU A 110 15.08 -26.92 6.75
#